data_d12c703ee12195a47b64f9840ac5f19a
#
_entry.id   d12c703ee12195a47b64f9840ac5f19a
#
_cell.length_a   1.000
_cell.length_b   1.000
_cell.length_c   1.000
_cell.angle_alpha   90.00
_cell.angle_beta   90.00
_cell.angle_gamma   90.00
#
_symmetry.space_group_name_H-M   'P 1'
#
loop_
_entity.id
_entity.type
_entity.pdbx_description
1 polymer ?
#
loop_
_entity_poly.entity_id
_entity_poly.type
_entity_poly.pdbx_seq_one_letter_code
_entity_poly.pdbx_strand_id
1 'polypeptide(L)'
;RWEWLITLNMIAKQHIHAGRNVVISCSALRSAYRDVLTKDIAPHCHFIYLHASQSVLSARLKQREHFFNGDAMLESQFAALELPSKDNAFIIDVTQTFECVSQQAEDFIHPLISN
;
A
#
# COMPACT_ATOMS: atom_id res chain seq x y z
N ARG A 1 -13.80 -8.84 4.68
CA ARG A 1 -12.43 -8.50 4.27
C ARG A 1 -12.05 -9.10 2.93
N TRP A 2 -12.31 -10.41 2.75
CA TRP A 2 -12.04 -11.09 1.49
C TRP A 2 -12.85 -10.52 0.33
N GLU A 3 -14.11 -10.22 0.56
CA GLU A 3 -14.99 -9.62 -0.44
C GLU A 3 -14.47 -8.27 -0.91
N TRP A 4 -13.96 -7.47 0.00
CA TRP A 4 -13.36 -6.16 -0.32
C TRP A 4 -12.13 -6.33 -1.20
N LEU A 5 -11.24 -7.26 -0.85
CA LEU A 5 -10.04 -7.54 -1.63
C LEU A 5 -10.37 -8.04 -3.05
N ILE A 6 -11.38 -8.90 -3.16
CA ILE A 6 -11.87 -9.39 -4.44
C ILE A 6 -12.40 -8.23 -5.28
N THR A 7 -13.16 -7.32 -4.66
CA THR A 7 -13.69 -6.14 -5.34
C THR A 7 -12.56 -5.26 -5.88
N LEU A 8 -11.53 -5.00 -5.08
CA LEU A 8 -10.37 -4.22 -5.52
C LEU A 8 -9.63 -4.90 -6.67
N ASN A 9 -9.48 -6.22 -6.62
CA ASN A 9 -8.89 -7.00 -7.70
C ASN A 9 -9.69 -6.86 -8.99
N MET A 10 -11.02 -6.92 -8.91
CA MET A 10 -11.90 -6.76 -10.07
C MET A 10 -11.77 -5.36 -10.68
N ILE A 11 -11.72 -4.34 -9.86
CA ILE A 11 -11.53 -2.96 -10.33
C ILE A 11 -10.18 -2.83 -11.05
N ALA A 12 -9.13 -3.38 -10.48
CA ALA A 12 -7.81 -3.36 -11.11
C ALA A 12 -7.83 -4.06 -12.47
N LYS A 13 -8.46 -5.22 -12.55
CA LYS A 13 -8.59 -5.97 -13.81
C LYS A 13 -9.29 -5.16 -14.88
N GLN A 14 -10.38 -4.47 -14.53
CA GLN A 14 -11.12 -3.65 -15.47
C GLN A 14 -10.26 -2.55 -16.08
N HIS A 15 -9.47 -1.87 -15.24
CA HIS A 15 -8.58 -0.81 -15.72
C HIS A 15 -7.46 -1.37 -16.60
N ILE A 16 -6.83 -2.45 -16.16
CA ILE A 16 -5.73 -3.07 -16.90
C ILE A 16 -6.22 -3.53 -18.29
N HIS A 17 -7.35 -4.22 -18.34
CA HIS A 17 -7.92 -4.69 -19.61
C HIS A 17 -8.33 -3.54 -20.54
N ALA A 18 -8.64 -2.38 -19.99
CA ALA A 18 -8.96 -1.19 -20.77
C ALA A 18 -7.72 -0.36 -21.15
N GLY A 19 -6.53 -0.86 -20.85
CA GLY A 19 -5.28 -0.16 -21.15
C GLY A 19 -5.00 1.03 -20.25
N ARG A 20 -5.61 1.07 -19.06
CA ARG A 20 -5.44 2.15 -18.11
C ARG A 20 -4.59 1.71 -16.93
N ASN A 21 -3.94 2.69 -16.31
CA ASN A 21 -3.25 2.49 -15.03
C ASN A 21 -4.19 2.83 -13.88
N VAL A 22 -3.99 2.17 -12.73
CA VAL A 22 -4.78 2.43 -11.53
C VAL A 22 -3.87 2.38 -10.30
N VAL A 23 -4.11 3.26 -9.36
CA VAL A 23 -3.44 3.26 -8.06
C VAL A 23 -4.50 2.93 -7.01
N ILE A 24 -4.20 1.95 -6.18
CA ILE A 24 -5.11 1.52 -5.12
C ILE A 24 -4.41 1.70 -3.78
N SER A 25 -5.06 2.42 -2.86
CA SER A 25 -4.61 2.56 -1.49
C SER A 25 -5.34 1.56 -0.61
N CYS A 26 -4.58 0.70 0.05
CA CYS A 26 -5.17 -0.36 0.86
C CYS A 26 -4.14 -0.87 1.86
N SER A 27 -4.58 -1.36 3.01
CA SER A 27 -3.66 -1.84 4.05
C SER A 27 -2.86 -3.06 3.63
N ALA A 28 -3.45 -3.99 2.92
CA ALA A 28 -2.80 -5.19 2.37
C ALA A 28 -1.79 -5.85 3.33
N LEU A 29 -2.20 -6.02 4.59
CA LEU A 29 -1.29 -6.35 5.70
C LEU A 29 -0.67 -7.74 5.61
N ARG A 30 -1.38 -8.70 5.01
CA ARG A 30 -0.93 -10.09 4.93
C ARG A 30 -0.61 -10.50 3.50
N SER A 31 0.35 -11.40 3.36
CA SER A 31 0.72 -11.95 2.06
C SER A 31 -0.49 -12.55 1.32
N ALA A 32 -1.35 -13.26 2.04
CA ALA A 32 -2.56 -13.84 1.44
C ALA A 32 -3.50 -12.76 0.88
N TYR A 33 -3.56 -11.59 1.51
CA TYR A 33 -4.38 -10.47 1.01
C TYR A 33 -3.78 -9.91 -0.28
N ARG A 34 -2.48 -9.79 -0.34
CA ARG A 34 -1.79 -9.30 -1.54
C ARG A 34 -1.94 -10.28 -2.71
N ASP A 35 -1.98 -11.57 -2.42
CA ASP A 35 -2.23 -12.60 -3.44
C ASP A 35 -3.63 -12.45 -4.05
N VAL A 36 -4.64 -12.13 -3.25
CA VAL A 36 -5.99 -11.86 -3.76
C VAL A 36 -6.01 -10.62 -4.65
N LEU A 37 -5.33 -9.55 -4.21
CA LEU A 37 -5.28 -8.30 -4.97
C LEU A 37 -4.66 -8.47 -6.35
N THR A 38 -3.69 -9.36 -6.49
CA THR A 38 -2.94 -9.54 -7.73
C THR A 38 -3.35 -10.76 -8.55
N LYS A 39 -4.42 -11.45 -8.13
CA LYS A 39 -4.86 -12.66 -8.81
C LYS A 39 -5.11 -12.40 -10.31
N ASP A 40 -4.49 -13.23 -11.14
CA ASP A 40 -4.58 -13.20 -12.60
C ASP A 40 -3.96 -11.96 -13.26
N ILE A 41 -3.41 -11.04 -12.49
CA ILE A 41 -2.82 -9.80 -13.00
C ILE A 41 -1.45 -9.50 -12.38
N ALA A 42 -0.86 -10.44 -11.68
CA ALA A 42 0.40 -10.24 -10.95
C ALA A 42 1.52 -9.57 -11.77
N PRO A 43 1.76 -9.93 -13.05
CA PRO A 43 2.81 -9.29 -13.84
C PRO A 43 2.61 -7.79 -14.05
N HIS A 44 1.40 -7.30 -13.88
CA HIS A 44 1.06 -5.89 -14.04
C HIS A 44 0.91 -5.14 -12.72
N CYS A 45 1.16 -5.82 -11.59
CA CYS A 45 0.98 -5.26 -10.26
C CYS A 45 2.30 -4.96 -9.59
N HIS A 46 2.37 -3.81 -8.95
CA HIS A 46 3.55 -3.41 -8.18
C HIS A 46 3.07 -2.85 -6.84
N PHE A 47 3.78 -3.21 -5.77
CA PHE A 47 3.46 -2.71 -4.44
C PHE A 47 4.46 -1.65 -4.02
N ILE A 48 3.95 -0.57 -3.45
CA ILE A 48 4.76 0.42 -2.73
C ILE A 48 4.39 0.28 -1.27
N TYR A 49 5.35 -0.10 -0.44
CA TYR A 49 5.16 -0.19 0.99
C TYR A 49 5.70 1.06 1.67
N LEU A 50 4.80 1.83 2.26
CA LEU A 50 5.13 3.05 3.00
C LEU A 50 5.45 2.64 4.45
N HIS A 51 6.72 2.68 4.80
CA HIS A 51 7.22 2.14 6.05
C HIS A 51 7.53 3.23 7.07
N ALA A 52 7.03 3.04 8.29
CA ALA A 52 7.47 3.78 9.47
C ALA A 52 7.26 2.90 10.70
N SER A 53 7.95 3.21 11.78
CA SER A 53 7.76 2.50 13.05
C SER A 53 6.38 2.81 13.64
N GLN A 54 5.91 1.92 14.51
CA GLN A 54 4.63 2.12 15.20
C GLN A 54 4.64 3.43 16.01
N SER A 55 5.75 3.75 16.67
CA SER A 55 5.86 4.97 17.48
C SER A 55 5.74 6.23 16.64
N VAL A 56 6.33 6.26 15.45
CA VAL A 56 6.23 7.40 14.54
C VAL A 56 4.78 7.57 14.05
N LEU A 57 4.14 6.47 13.66
CA LEU A 57 2.75 6.53 13.20
C LEU A 57 1.79 6.92 14.31
N SER A 58 2.02 6.41 15.52
CA SER A 58 1.23 6.81 16.69
C SER A 58 1.33 8.32 16.95
N ALA A 59 2.55 8.86 16.89
CA ALA A 59 2.76 10.30 17.07
C ALA A 59 2.05 11.12 15.99
N ARG A 60 2.08 10.67 14.74
CA ARG A 60 1.39 11.34 13.63
C ARG A 60 -0.13 11.31 13.79
N LEU A 61 -0.68 10.17 14.21
CA LEU A 61 -2.12 10.04 14.44
C LEU A 61 -2.61 10.98 15.54
N LYS A 62 -1.83 11.16 16.59
CA LYS A 62 -2.16 12.07 17.69
C LYS A 62 -2.26 13.53 17.28
N GLN A 63 -1.66 13.91 16.17
CA GLN A 63 -1.73 15.25 15.59
C GLN A 63 -2.98 15.46 14.75
N ARG A 64 -3.76 14.41 14.48
CA ARG A 64 -4.98 14.50 13.68
C ARG A 64 -6.16 14.92 14.56
N GLU A 65 -7.07 15.67 13.95
CA GLU A 65 -8.24 16.25 14.61
C GLU A 65 -9.21 15.19 15.16
N HIS A 66 -9.31 14.03 14.51
CA HIS A 66 -10.23 12.97 14.90
C HIS A 66 -9.47 11.69 15.27
N PHE A 67 -8.73 11.76 16.35
CA PHE A 67 -7.99 10.63 16.88
C PHE A 67 -8.87 9.81 17.83
N PHE A 68 -9.55 8.78 17.28
CA PHE A 68 -10.35 7.85 18.08
C PHE A 68 -9.76 6.44 17.97
N ASN A 69 -9.36 5.85 19.10
CA ASN A 69 -8.84 4.48 19.17
C ASN A 69 -7.73 4.21 18.15
N GLY A 70 -7.04 5.26 17.71
CA GLY A 70 -5.99 5.14 16.69
C GLY A 70 -4.84 4.25 17.13
N ASP A 71 -4.43 4.32 18.41
CA ASP A 71 -3.36 3.46 18.93
C ASP A 71 -3.78 1.99 18.97
N ALA A 72 -5.01 1.69 19.36
CA ALA A 72 -5.51 0.31 19.39
C ALA A 72 -5.60 -0.26 17.97
N MET A 73 -6.11 0.52 17.02
CA MET A 73 -6.18 0.13 15.62
C MET A 73 -4.79 -0.08 15.03
N LEU A 74 -3.88 0.83 15.30
CA LEU A 74 -2.50 0.77 14.83
C LEU A 74 -1.79 -0.46 15.37
N GLU A 75 -1.93 -0.75 16.68
CA GLU A 75 -1.39 -1.93 17.31
C GLU A 75 -1.92 -3.21 16.65
N SER A 76 -3.22 -3.27 16.39
CA SER A 76 -3.85 -4.39 15.70
C SER A 76 -3.28 -4.57 14.29
N GLN A 77 -3.09 -3.49 13.55
CA GLN A 77 -2.53 -3.54 12.21
C GLN A 77 -1.08 -4.03 12.22
N PHE A 78 -0.25 -3.55 13.16
CA PHE A 78 1.12 -4.04 13.27
C PHE A 78 1.20 -5.50 13.69
N ALA A 79 0.28 -5.96 14.54
CA ALA A 79 0.21 -7.37 14.92
C ALA A 79 -0.14 -8.27 13.74
N ALA A 80 -0.95 -7.78 12.80
CA ALA A 80 -1.36 -8.52 11.62
C ALA A 80 -0.38 -8.39 10.45
N LEU A 81 0.49 -7.40 10.48
CA LEU A 81 1.37 -7.08 9.36
C LEU A 81 2.39 -8.17 9.08
N GLU A 82 2.38 -8.66 7.85
CA GLU A 82 3.46 -9.48 7.29
C GLU A 82 4.24 -8.60 6.33
N LEU A 83 5.47 -8.25 6.70
CA LEU A 83 6.29 -7.33 5.92
C LEU A 83 6.56 -7.91 4.52
N PRO A 84 6.34 -7.14 3.45
CA PRO A 84 6.75 -7.57 2.13
C PRO A 84 8.27 -7.54 2.02
N SER A 85 8.83 -8.43 1.23
CA SER A 85 10.26 -8.42 0.94
C SER A 85 10.60 -7.35 -0.10
N LYS A 86 11.89 -7.01 -0.21
CA LYS A 86 12.38 -6.09 -1.25
C LYS A 86 12.11 -6.58 -2.66
N ASP A 87 11.96 -7.90 -2.83
CA ASP A 87 11.67 -8.51 -4.12
C ASP A 87 10.20 -8.34 -4.52
N ASN A 88 9.32 -8.15 -3.52
CA ASN A 88 7.87 -8.09 -3.73
C ASN A 88 7.29 -6.67 -3.62
N ALA A 89 8.06 -5.72 -3.10
CA ALA A 89 7.57 -4.37 -2.92
C ALA A 89 8.71 -3.36 -2.97
N PHE A 90 8.40 -2.16 -3.43
CA PHE A 90 9.29 -1.02 -3.31
C PHE A 90 9.02 -0.36 -1.95
N ILE A 91 10.02 -0.34 -1.08
CA ILE A 91 9.86 0.15 0.30
C ILE A 91 10.32 1.60 0.37
N ILE A 92 9.44 2.47 0.86
CA ILE A 92 9.75 3.89 1.08
C ILE A 92 9.64 4.20 2.56
N ASP A 93 10.70 4.77 3.13
CA ASP A 93 10.69 5.28 4.50
C ASP A 93 9.92 6.61 4.52
N VAL A 94 8.79 6.62 5.22
CA VAL A 94 7.92 7.81 5.28
C VAL A 94 8.23 8.74 6.44
N THR A 95 9.37 8.55 7.11
CA THR A 95 9.87 9.53 8.09
C THR A 95 10.54 10.73 7.42
N GLN A 96 10.81 10.62 6.12
CA GLN A 96 11.30 11.70 5.28
C GLN A 96 10.21 12.74 5.02
N THR A 97 10.55 13.84 4.37
CA THR A 97 9.56 14.85 3.98
C THR A 97 8.57 14.29 2.96
N PHE A 98 7.38 14.88 2.91
CA PHE A 98 6.37 14.52 1.92
C PHE A 98 6.93 14.61 0.49
N GLU A 99 7.70 15.66 0.21
CA GLU A 99 8.30 15.86 -1.11
C GLU A 99 9.27 14.73 -1.47
N CYS A 100 10.09 14.28 -0.52
CA CYS A 100 11.02 13.18 -0.74
C CYS A 100 10.28 11.87 -0.97
N VAL A 101 9.26 11.58 -0.19
CA VAL A 101 8.45 10.36 -0.34
C VAL A 101 7.75 10.37 -1.71
N SER A 102 7.14 11.49 -2.07
CA SER A 102 6.44 11.63 -3.36
C SER A 102 7.39 11.45 -4.53
N GLN A 103 8.59 12.03 -4.44
CA GLN A 103 9.58 11.91 -5.51
C GLN A 103 10.04 10.46 -5.68
N GLN A 104 10.28 9.75 -4.57
CA GLN A 104 10.67 8.34 -4.63
C GLN A 104 9.57 7.49 -5.26
N ALA A 105 8.32 7.75 -4.91
CA ALA A 105 7.17 7.04 -5.50
C ALA A 105 7.07 7.30 -6.99
N GLU A 106 7.19 8.57 -7.41
CA GLU A 106 7.16 8.94 -8.82
C GLU A 106 8.29 8.29 -9.62
N ASP A 107 9.50 8.31 -9.08
CA ASP A 107 10.67 7.72 -9.75
C ASP A 107 10.50 6.21 -9.93
N PHE A 108 9.84 5.55 -9.00
CA PHE A 108 9.52 4.12 -9.12
C PHE A 108 8.43 3.87 -10.16
N ILE A 109 7.38 4.68 -10.15
CA ILE A 109 6.18 4.46 -10.98
C ILE A 109 6.44 4.85 -12.44
N HIS A 110 7.16 5.94 -12.69
CA HIS A 110 7.31 6.51 -14.03
C HIS A 110 7.78 5.51 -15.09
N PRO A 111 8.83 4.68 -14.84
CA PRO A 111 9.25 3.69 -15.83
C PRO A 111 8.22 2.60 -16.10
N LEU A 112 7.30 2.36 -15.15
CA LEU A 112 6.29 1.30 -15.26
C LEU A 112 5.14 1.71 -16.17
N ILE A 113 4.87 3.00 -16.30
CA ILE A 113 3.72 3.53 -17.06
C ILE A 113 4.12 4.23 -18.35
N SER A 114 5.41 4.53 -18.54
CA SER A 114 5.89 5.19 -19.76
C SER A 114 6.23 4.14 -20.81
N ASN A 115 5.52 4.15 -21.89
CA ASN A 115 5.75 3.27 -23.04
C ASN A 115 6.21 4.07 -24.23
#